data_feeb9158a622b030f05e4ce6312becec
#
_entry.id   feeb9158a622b030f05e4ce6312becec
#
_cell.length_a   1.000
_cell.length_b   1.000
_cell.length_c   1.000
_cell.angle_alpha   90.00
_cell.angle_beta   90.00
_cell.angle_gamma   90.00
#
_symmetry.space_group_name_H-M   'P 1'
#
loop_
_entity.id
_entity.type
_entity.pdbx_description
1 polymer ?
#
loop_
_entity_poly.entity_id
_entity_poly.type
_entity_poly.pdbx_seq_one_letter_code
_entity_poly.pdbx_strand_id
1 'polypeptide(L)'
;MNTNSIKRQTYLSPLLFLCCVVIGVTQSKAQQAPTEKDMSAYLMVFHNDDTHSLHMALSHDGYTFTALNDGNSIIAGDTIADQKGIRDPHIYRGPEGAFYLAMTDLHIYAQQAGYRDAEWEREDYGWGNNRGLVLMKSPDLIHWKRANLRLDNQAPFFQDIGCAWAPETTFDEEAGKLMIYFTMRHHTDAAKLYYAYVNDDFDRLESTPQILFEYPDEKITALDADITKVGDKYRMFYVSHDGVAGIKQAVSDRANGGYTFDPRWYDPEPQACEAPNVWKRIGEEKWVLMYDCYGQSVHNFGFSETTDFVNFQNLGQFNQGIMKTTNFTSPKHGAVIHLTKAETDKLIEKWGL
;
A
#
# COMPACT_ATOMS: atom_id res chain seq x y z
N MET A 1 -92.66 29.87 36.11
CA MET A 1 -91.70 29.54 37.17
C MET A 1 -90.69 28.60 36.59
N ASN A 2 -89.50 29.12 36.30
CA ASN A 2 -88.42 28.43 35.62
C ASN A 2 -87.53 27.72 36.66
N THR A 3 -87.33 26.43 36.47
CA THR A 3 -86.29 25.66 37.18
C THR A 3 -85.22 25.28 36.20
N ASN A 4 -84.06 25.94 36.33
CA ASN A 4 -82.84 25.61 35.59
C ASN A 4 -82.17 24.34 36.14
N SER A 5 -82.01 23.33 35.30
CA SER A 5 -81.26 22.13 35.57
C SER A 5 -79.79 22.28 35.05
N ILE A 6 -78.84 22.28 35.98
CA ILE A 6 -77.42 22.35 35.66
C ILE A 6 -76.88 20.91 35.36
N LYS A 7 -76.52 20.67 34.10
CA LYS A 7 -75.78 19.44 33.71
C LYS A 7 -74.31 19.59 34.06
N ARG A 8 -73.78 18.72 34.94
CA ARG A 8 -72.35 18.57 35.18
C ARG A 8 -71.75 17.76 34.03
N GLN A 9 -70.81 18.35 33.33
CA GLN A 9 -69.94 17.70 32.35
C GLN A 9 -68.71 17.18 33.06
N THR A 10 -68.53 15.87 33.06
CA THR A 10 -67.31 15.17 33.53
C THR A 10 -66.30 15.12 32.40
N TYR A 11 -65.18 15.81 32.59
CA TYR A 11 -64.02 15.72 31.68
C TYR A 11 -63.15 14.48 32.07
N LEU A 12 -63.08 13.49 31.16
CA LEU A 12 -62.09 12.42 31.24
C LEU A 12 -60.76 12.94 30.65
N SER A 13 -59.73 13.05 31.48
CA SER A 13 -58.37 13.31 31.03
C SER A 13 -57.75 12.03 30.40
N PRO A 14 -57.21 12.09 29.20
CA PRO A 14 -56.43 10.94 28.70
C PRO A 14 -55.04 10.93 29.37
N LEU A 15 -54.72 9.80 30.03
CA LEU A 15 -53.42 9.48 30.54
C LEU A 15 -52.52 9.18 29.33
N LEU A 16 -51.58 10.10 29.03
CA LEU A 16 -50.53 9.86 28.02
C LEU A 16 -49.49 8.91 28.62
N PHE A 17 -49.46 7.67 28.17
CA PHE A 17 -48.38 6.74 28.46
C PHE A 17 -47.16 7.13 27.60
N LEU A 18 -46.17 7.77 28.21
CA LEU A 18 -44.89 8.08 27.60
C LEU A 18 -44.02 6.77 27.60
N CYS A 19 -44.04 6.03 26.48
CA CYS A 19 -43.14 4.92 26.29
C CYS A 19 -41.73 5.47 26.04
N CYS A 20 -40.87 5.50 27.06
CA CYS A 20 -39.43 5.74 26.88
C CYS A 20 -38.79 4.54 26.18
N VAL A 21 -38.63 4.63 24.86
CA VAL A 21 -37.77 3.73 24.13
C VAL A 21 -36.34 4.11 24.48
N VAL A 22 -35.71 3.36 25.37
CA VAL A 22 -34.27 3.43 25.61
C VAL A 22 -33.59 2.79 24.39
N ILE A 23 -33.19 3.61 23.43
CA ILE A 23 -32.28 3.18 22.36
C ILE A 23 -30.91 2.98 23.03
N GLY A 24 -30.61 1.74 23.33
CA GLY A 24 -29.28 1.34 23.75
C GLY A 24 -28.31 1.59 22.60
N VAL A 25 -27.63 2.74 22.60
CA VAL A 25 -26.46 2.95 21.75
C VAL A 25 -25.38 2.01 22.28
N THR A 26 -25.29 0.83 21.70
CA THR A 26 -24.09 -0.01 21.86
C THR A 26 -22.95 0.75 21.21
N GLN A 27 -22.19 1.51 22.01
CA GLN A 27 -20.85 1.95 21.58
C GLN A 27 -20.07 0.67 21.30
N SER A 28 -19.87 0.34 20.03
CA SER A 28 -18.84 -0.61 19.64
C SER A 28 -17.52 -0.04 20.18
N LYS A 29 -16.91 -0.71 21.16
CA LYS A 29 -15.54 -0.36 21.53
C LYS A 29 -14.74 -0.45 20.24
N ALA A 30 -14.14 0.63 19.80
CA ALA A 30 -13.16 0.61 18.74
C ALA A 30 -12.15 -0.46 19.14
N GLN A 31 -12.00 -1.50 18.34
CA GLN A 31 -11.07 -2.57 18.60
C GLN A 31 -9.69 -1.94 18.49
N GLN A 32 -8.94 -1.94 19.58
CA GLN A 32 -7.58 -1.39 19.57
C GLN A 32 -6.76 -2.19 18.55
N ALA A 33 -6.01 -1.48 17.70
CA ALA A 33 -5.14 -2.14 16.73
C ALA A 33 -4.20 -3.13 17.45
N PRO A 34 -3.93 -4.29 16.86
CA PRO A 34 -3.04 -5.28 17.45
C PRO A 34 -1.62 -4.70 17.57
N THR A 35 -0.92 -5.11 18.61
CA THR A 35 0.47 -4.71 18.89
C THR A 35 1.45 -5.76 18.35
N GLU A 36 2.75 -5.47 18.35
CA GLU A 36 3.79 -6.41 17.92
C GLU A 36 3.69 -7.78 18.61
N LYS A 37 3.28 -7.81 19.88
CA LYS A 37 3.13 -9.05 20.68
C LYS A 37 2.01 -9.96 20.18
N ASP A 38 1.06 -9.40 19.45
CA ASP A 38 -0.07 -10.13 18.89
C ASP A 38 0.26 -10.73 17.52
N MET A 39 1.40 -10.33 16.92
CA MET A 39 1.82 -10.78 15.61
C MET A 39 2.46 -12.17 15.66
N SER A 40 2.16 -12.99 14.65
CA SER A 40 2.62 -14.40 14.60
C SER A 40 2.95 -14.89 13.19
N ALA A 41 2.75 -14.05 12.18
CA ALA A 41 3.03 -14.39 10.78
C ALA A 41 3.28 -13.11 9.96
N TYR A 42 3.73 -13.31 8.74
CA TYR A 42 3.99 -12.28 7.74
C TYR A 42 3.11 -12.53 6.52
N LEU A 43 2.52 -11.47 5.99
CA LEU A 43 1.85 -11.45 4.71
C LEU A 43 2.68 -10.64 3.73
N MET A 44 3.05 -11.25 2.62
CA MET A 44 3.65 -10.58 1.48
C MET A 44 2.61 -10.42 0.38
N VAL A 45 2.44 -9.23 -0.15
CA VAL A 45 1.71 -8.96 -1.40
C VAL A 45 2.72 -8.76 -2.52
N PHE A 46 2.39 -9.18 -3.73
CA PHE A 46 3.22 -8.98 -4.92
C PHE A 46 2.38 -9.10 -6.20
N HIS A 47 2.92 -8.67 -7.32
CA HIS A 47 2.37 -9.01 -8.63
C HIS A 47 3.38 -9.83 -9.43
N ASN A 48 2.99 -10.32 -10.59
CA ASN A 48 3.91 -10.78 -11.62
C ASN A 48 3.44 -10.30 -13.00
N ASP A 49 4.39 -10.28 -13.95
CA ASP A 49 4.14 -9.71 -15.27
C ASP A 49 3.20 -10.56 -16.13
N ASP A 50 3.05 -11.85 -15.83
CA ASP A 50 2.18 -12.74 -16.60
C ASP A 50 0.70 -12.47 -16.35
N THR A 51 0.34 -12.13 -15.12
CA THR A 51 -1.07 -11.96 -14.72
C THR A 51 -1.50 -10.53 -14.50
N HIS A 52 -0.56 -9.60 -14.21
CA HIS A 52 -0.88 -8.23 -13.78
C HIS A 52 -1.96 -8.19 -12.68
N SER A 53 -1.86 -9.10 -11.72
CA SER A 53 -2.85 -9.36 -10.68
C SER A 53 -2.20 -9.40 -9.30
N LEU A 54 -3.02 -9.22 -8.25
CA LEU A 54 -2.55 -9.31 -6.89
C LEU A 54 -2.35 -10.76 -6.47
N HIS A 55 -1.17 -11.08 -5.97
CA HIS A 55 -0.83 -12.33 -5.29
C HIS A 55 -0.53 -12.07 -3.81
N MET A 56 -0.72 -13.08 -2.98
CA MET A 56 -0.43 -13.04 -1.56
C MET A 56 0.32 -14.31 -1.14
N ALA A 57 1.33 -14.16 -0.28
CA ALA A 57 2.06 -15.27 0.30
C ALA A 57 2.20 -15.10 1.82
N LEU A 58 2.12 -16.20 2.56
CA LEU A 58 2.26 -16.24 4.01
C LEU A 58 3.62 -16.82 4.42
N SER A 59 4.14 -16.33 5.55
CA SER A 59 5.28 -16.91 6.23
C SER A 59 5.05 -16.89 7.75
N HIS A 60 5.37 -18.00 8.44
CA HIS A 60 5.34 -18.06 9.90
C HIS A 60 6.70 -17.74 10.53
N ASP A 61 7.78 -17.90 9.77
CA ASP A 61 9.15 -17.73 10.25
C ASP A 61 9.85 -16.46 9.70
N GLY A 62 9.19 -15.77 8.74
CA GLY A 62 9.77 -14.63 8.02
C GLY A 62 10.88 -15.01 7.04
N TYR A 63 11.07 -16.31 6.77
CA TYR A 63 12.10 -16.83 5.84
C TYR A 63 11.50 -17.63 4.70
N THR A 64 10.48 -18.44 4.97
CA THR A 64 9.83 -19.30 3.99
C THR A 64 8.43 -18.78 3.68
N PHE A 65 8.19 -18.36 2.45
CA PHE A 65 6.91 -17.84 1.99
C PHE A 65 6.21 -18.87 1.09
N THR A 66 4.92 -19.09 1.38
CA THR A 66 4.01 -19.94 0.60
C THR A 66 2.87 -19.08 0.07
N ALA A 67 2.68 -19.06 -1.25
CA ALA A 67 1.58 -18.31 -1.83
C ALA A 67 0.23 -18.98 -1.52
N LEU A 68 -0.74 -18.15 -1.16
CA LEU A 68 -2.14 -18.54 -1.02
C LEU A 68 -2.74 -18.91 -2.39
N ASN A 69 -3.90 -19.60 -2.37
CA ASN A 69 -4.65 -19.96 -3.58
C ASN A 69 -3.82 -20.79 -4.58
N ASP A 70 -2.99 -21.71 -4.05
CA ASP A 70 -2.08 -22.54 -4.87
C ASP A 70 -1.17 -21.72 -5.81
N GLY A 71 -0.80 -20.51 -5.41
CA GLY A 71 0.02 -19.60 -6.23
C GLY A 71 -0.76 -18.80 -7.28
N ASN A 72 -2.06 -19.01 -7.42
CA ASN A 72 -2.90 -18.20 -8.30
C ASN A 72 -3.16 -16.81 -7.71
N SER A 73 -3.62 -15.89 -8.54
CA SER A 73 -3.96 -14.54 -8.09
C SER A 73 -5.10 -14.54 -7.07
N ILE A 74 -5.03 -13.65 -6.10
CA ILE A 74 -6.06 -13.39 -5.09
C ILE A 74 -7.12 -12.45 -5.66
N ILE A 75 -6.69 -11.42 -6.39
CA ILE A 75 -7.57 -10.45 -7.07
C ILE A 75 -7.04 -10.26 -8.49
N ALA A 76 -7.89 -10.53 -9.47
CA ALA A 76 -7.54 -10.36 -10.86
C ALA A 76 -7.50 -8.87 -11.24
N GLY A 77 -6.37 -8.41 -11.80
CA GLY A 77 -6.14 -7.00 -12.12
C GLY A 77 -7.15 -6.43 -13.14
N ASP A 78 -7.58 -7.24 -14.11
CA ASP A 78 -8.55 -6.86 -15.13
C ASP A 78 -9.96 -6.58 -14.57
N THR A 79 -10.24 -7.03 -13.36
CA THR A 79 -11.52 -6.79 -12.65
C THR A 79 -11.52 -5.52 -11.81
N ILE A 80 -10.34 -4.99 -11.47
CA ILE A 80 -10.22 -3.85 -10.53
C ILE A 80 -9.57 -2.61 -11.14
N ALA A 81 -8.74 -2.75 -12.15
CA ALA A 81 -8.00 -1.65 -12.78
C ALA A 81 -8.68 -1.15 -14.05
N ASP A 82 -8.61 0.16 -14.29
CA ASP A 82 -9.12 0.77 -15.52
C ASP A 82 -8.30 0.30 -16.73
N GLN A 83 -6.97 0.13 -16.55
CA GLN A 83 -6.06 -0.38 -17.57
C GLN A 83 -5.99 -1.92 -17.63
N LYS A 84 -6.89 -2.62 -16.92
CA LYS A 84 -7.00 -4.08 -16.95
C LYS A 84 -5.79 -4.82 -16.36
N GLY A 85 -5.04 -4.18 -15.49
CA GLY A 85 -3.92 -4.78 -14.79
C GLY A 85 -3.47 -3.91 -13.63
N ILE A 86 -2.93 -4.54 -12.61
CA ILE A 86 -2.28 -3.83 -11.51
C ILE A 86 -0.80 -4.22 -11.44
N ARG A 87 -0.01 -3.28 -10.93
CA ARG A 87 1.39 -3.49 -10.59
C ARG A 87 1.68 -2.90 -9.22
N ASP A 88 2.84 -3.20 -8.70
CA ASP A 88 3.45 -2.54 -7.54
C ASP A 88 2.53 -2.49 -6.31
N PRO A 89 1.97 -3.64 -5.86
CA PRO A 89 1.07 -3.65 -4.73
C PRO A 89 1.82 -3.35 -3.43
N HIS A 90 1.36 -2.36 -2.69
CA HIS A 90 1.79 -2.08 -1.33
C HIS A 90 0.63 -2.27 -0.37
N ILE A 91 0.88 -2.94 0.75
CA ILE A 91 -0.10 -3.18 1.82
C ILE A 91 0.35 -2.49 3.12
N TYR A 92 -0.58 -1.83 3.79
CA TYR A 92 -0.35 -1.13 5.04
C TYR A 92 -1.44 -1.44 6.07
N ARG A 93 -1.07 -1.62 7.33
CA ARG A 93 -2.03 -1.67 8.44
C ARG A 93 -2.08 -0.31 9.11
N GLY A 94 -3.25 0.34 9.03
CA GLY A 94 -3.47 1.62 9.69
C GLY A 94 -3.57 1.53 11.21
N PRO A 95 -3.47 2.67 11.90
CA PRO A 95 -3.52 2.74 13.36
C PRO A 95 -4.86 2.26 13.95
N GLU A 96 -5.93 2.27 13.17
CA GLU A 96 -7.24 1.73 13.54
C GLU A 96 -7.38 0.23 13.28
N GLY A 97 -6.34 -0.44 12.73
CA GLY A 97 -6.30 -1.85 12.43
C GLY A 97 -6.88 -2.27 11.08
N ALA A 98 -7.40 -1.33 10.29
CA ALA A 98 -7.80 -1.61 8.91
C ALA A 98 -6.57 -1.77 8.00
N PHE A 99 -6.76 -2.45 6.87
CA PHE A 99 -5.75 -2.68 5.86
C PHE A 99 -6.00 -1.79 4.64
N TYR A 100 -4.92 -1.23 4.14
CA TYR A 100 -4.88 -0.35 2.98
C TYR A 100 -3.98 -0.97 1.93
N LEU A 101 -4.48 -1.14 0.72
CA LEU A 101 -3.76 -1.68 -0.42
C LEU A 101 -3.76 -0.63 -1.52
N ALA A 102 -2.59 -0.21 -1.94
CA ALA A 102 -2.38 0.73 -3.02
C ALA A 102 -1.61 0.06 -4.15
N MET A 103 -2.01 0.29 -5.40
CA MET A 103 -1.45 -0.38 -6.57
C MET A 103 -1.40 0.57 -7.76
N THR A 104 -0.43 0.41 -8.61
CA THR A 104 -0.37 1.07 -9.92
C THR A 104 -1.46 0.52 -10.84
N ASP A 105 -2.28 1.38 -11.43
CA ASP A 105 -3.22 1.00 -12.48
C ASP A 105 -2.47 0.95 -13.82
N LEU A 106 -1.93 -0.22 -14.16
CA LEU A 106 -1.14 -0.41 -15.38
C LEU A 106 -1.07 -1.89 -15.78
N HIS A 107 -1.30 -2.15 -17.06
CA HIS A 107 -1.02 -3.44 -17.71
C HIS A 107 -0.06 -3.20 -18.88
N ILE A 108 1.22 -3.56 -18.73
CA ILE A 108 2.27 -3.25 -19.72
C ILE A 108 2.08 -3.97 -21.07
N TYR A 109 1.30 -5.05 -21.12
CA TYR A 109 0.94 -5.79 -22.34
C TYR A 109 -0.51 -5.58 -22.78
N ALA A 110 -1.20 -4.57 -22.21
CA ALA A 110 -2.64 -4.38 -22.44
C ALA A 110 -3.00 -4.16 -23.90
N GLN A 111 -2.16 -3.44 -24.64
CA GLN A 111 -2.36 -3.19 -26.08
C GLN A 111 -2.26 -4.50 -26.88
N GLN A 112 -1.26 -5.35 -26.59
CA GLN A 112 -1.08 -6.66 -27.22
C GLN A 112 -2.23 -7.62 -26.89
N ALA A 113 -2.77 -7.51 -25.68
CA ALA A 113 -3.92 -8.28 -25.21
C ALA A 113 -5.27 -7.72 -25.73
N GLY A 114 -5.27 -6.56 -26.39
CA GLY A 114 -6.48 -5.91 -26.85
C GLY A 114 -7.33 -5.25 -25.76
N TYR A 115 -6.76 -4.98 -24.60
CA TYR A 115 -7.47 -4.42 -23.44
C TYR A 115 -7.53 -2.89 -23.42
N ARG A 116 -6.64 -2.21 -24.15
CA ARG A 116 -6.66 -0.76 -24.24
C ARG A 116 -6.34 -0.30 -25.63
N ASP A 117 -6.93 0.83 -25.98
CA ASP A 117 -6.68 1.53 -27.22
C ASP A 117 -5.55 2.55 -27.08
N ALA A 118 -5.30 3.30 -28.15
CA ALA A 118 -4.25 4.32 -28.20
C ALA A 118 -4.45 5.48 -27.21
N GLU A 119 -5.64 5.64 -26.62
CA GLU A 119 -5.91 6.71 -25.66
C GLU A 119 -5.11 6.52 -24.36
N TRP A 120 -4.87 5.29 -23.97
CA TRP A 120 -4.08 4.97 -22.80
C TRP A 120 -2.58 4.99 -23.03
N GLU A 121 -2.13 4.79 -24.26
CA GLU A 121 -0.74 4.85 -24.66
C GLU A 121 -0.45 6.13 -25.40
N ARG A 122 0.35 6.96 -24.81
CA ARG A 122 0.92 8.13 -25.45
C ARG A 122 2.38 7.81 -25.75
N GLU A 123 2.71 7.57 -27.02
CA GLU A 123 4.09 7.24 -27.44
C GLU A 123 5.12 8.25 -26.93
N ASP A 124 4.74 9.52 -26.88
CA ASP A 124 5.59 10.62 -26.44
C ASP A 124 5.88 10.60 -24.92
N TYR A 125 5.14 9.80 -24.13
CA TYR A 125 5.25 9.79 -22.68
C TYR A 125 6.15 8.69 -22.11
N GLY A 126 6.76 7.90 -23.00
CA GLY A 126 7.69 6.85 -22.65
C GLY A 126 7.02 5.59 -22.08
N TRP A 127 7.85 4.63 -21.74
CA TRP A 127 7.40 3.31 -21.27
C TRP A 127 6.56 3.42 -20.00
N GLY A 128 5.54 2.55 -19.91
CA GLY A 128 4.72 2.39 -18.71
C GLY A 128 3.89 3.60 -18.34
N ASN A 129 3.64 4.51 -19.29
CA ASN A 129 2.83 5.68 -18.98
C ASN A 129 1.44 5.26 -18.50
N ASN A 130 0.99 5.91 -17.42
CA ASN A 130 -0.29 5.70 -16.80
C ASN A 130 -0.73 6.97 -16.06
N ARG A 131 -1.97 6.99 -15.54
CA ARG A 131 -2.53 8.20 -14.93
C ARG A 131 -3.27 7.90 -13.63
N GLY A 132 -3.29 6.67 -13.20
CA GLY A 132 -4.15 6.27 -12.10
C GLY A 132 -3.55 5.23 -11.18
N LEU A 133 -4.19 5.12 -10.04
CA LEU A 133 -3.89 4.18 -8.98
C LEU A 133 -5.16 3.43 -8.59
N VAL A 134 -5.01 2.20 -8.15
CA VAL A 134 -6.09 1.42 -7.54
C VAL A 134 -5.89 1.44 -6.03
N LEU A 135 -6.88 1.93 -5.31
CA LEU A 135 -6.89 1.98 -3.84
C LEU A 135 -7.93 1.02 -3.30
N MET A 136 -7.57 0.26 -2.27
CA MET A 136 -8.51 -0.65 -1.63
C MET A 136 -8.35 -0.60 -0.10
N LYS A 137 -9.49 -0.61 0.62
CA LYS A 137 -9.53 -0.67 2.08
C LYS A 137 -10.29 -1.91 2.54
N SER A 138 -9.75 -2.61 3.53
CA SER A 138 -10.36 -3.80 4.12
C SER A 138 -10.29 -3.80 5.66
N PRO A 139 -11.33 -4.25 6.36
CA PRO A 139 -11.26 -4.49 7.79
C PRO A 139 -10.62 -5.83 8.15
N ASP A 140 -10.43 -6.76 7.19
CA ASP A 140 -10.14 -8.16 7.47
C ASP A 140 -9.32 -8.91 6.41
N LEU A 141 -8.75 -8.21 5.42
CA LEU A 141 -7.98 -8.75 4.29
C LEU A 141 -8.80 -9.58 3.26
N ILE A 142 -10.10 -9.75 3.49
CA ILE A 142 -11.00 -10.55 2.64
C ILE A 142 -12.02 -9.68 1.92
N HIS A 143 -12.64 -8.75 2.65
CA HIS A 143 -13.67 -7.88 2.12
C HIS A 143 -13.08 -6.51 1.81
N TRP A 144 -12.96 -6.20 0.53
CA TRP A 144 -12.31 -4.98 0.06
C TRP A 144 -13.31 -3.99 -0.53
N LYS A 145 -13.22 -2.74 -0.11
CA LYS A 145 -13.79 -1.60 -0.83
C LYS A 145 -12.72 -1.06 -1.77
N ARG A 146 -13.09 -0.71 -3.00
CA ARG A 146 -12.19 -0.24 -4.04
C ARG A 146 -12.54 1.16 -4.51
N ALA A 147 -11.51 1.93 -4.87
CA ALA A 147 -11.60 3.16 -5.63
C ALA A 147 -10.48 3.21 -6.68
N ASN A 148 -10.78 3.73 -7.86
CA ASN A 148 -9.79 4.03 -8.89
C ASN A 148 -9.53 5.54 -8.87
N LEU A 149 -8.31 5.93 -8.59
CA LEU A 149 -7.89 7.32 -8.46
C LEU A 149 -7.22 7.80 -9.74
N ARG A 150 -7.77 8.84 -10.37
CA ARG A 150 -7.16 9.51 -11.51
C ARG A 150 -6.38 10.72 -11.03
N LEU A 151 -5.05 10.66 -11.16
CA LEU A 151 -4.15 11.75 -10.73
C LEU A 151 -4.14 12.92 -11.70
N ASP A 152 -4.30 12.68 -12.99
CA ASP A 152 -4.38 13.72 -14.02
C ASP A 152 -5.59 14.67 -13.86
N ASN A 153 -6.58 14.28 -13.04
CA ASN A 153 -7.76 15.09 -12.76
C ASN A 153 -7.64 15.92 -11.45
N GLN A 154 -6.55 15.78 -10.69
CA GLN A 154 -6.44 16.42 -9.36
C GLN A 154 -6.19 17.94 -9.44
N ALA A 155 -5.44 18.39 -10.41
CA ALA A 155 -5.20 19.81 -10.70
C ALA A 155 -4.65 20.00 -12.11
N PRO A 156 -4.70 21.21 -12.70
CA PRO A 156 -4.18 21.47 -14.04
C PRO A 156 -2.72 21.05 -14.24
N PHE A 157 -1.90 21.18 -13.21
CA PHE A 157 -0.48 20.78 -13.22
C PHE A 157 -0.29 19.26 -13.50
N PHE A 158 -1.27 18.43 -13.15
CA PHE A 158 -1.18 16.97 -13.31
C PHE A 158 -1.77 16.44 -14.62
N GLN A 159 -2.31 17.29 -15.47
CA GLN A 159 -2.90 16.86 -16.77
C GLN A 159 -1.87 16.22 -17.69
N ASP A 160 -0.58 16.56 -17.51
CA ASP A 160 0.54 16.10 -18.34
C ASP A 160 1.43 15.07 -17.65
N ILE A 161 0.87 14.28 -16.73
CA ILE A 161 1.66 13.23 -16.08
C ILE A 161 2.03 12.12 -17.06
N GLY A 162 3.30 11.73 -17.02
CA GLY A 162 3.84 10.62 -17.81
C GLY A 162 3.75 9.28 -17.08
N CYS A 163 3.77 9.30 -15.75
CA CYS A 163 3.52 8.10 -14.93
C CYS A 163 3.00 8.47 -13.53
N ALA A 164 2.35 7.49 -12.92
CA ALA A 164 2.00 7.44 -11.50
C ALA A 164 2.21 5.99 -11.05
N TRP A 165 3.38 5.68 -10.48
CA TRP A 165 3.79 4.31 -10.16
C TRP A 165 4.00 4.09 -8.67
N ALA A 166 4.00 2.81 -8.29
CA ALA A 166 4.43 2.32 -7.00
C ALA A 166 3.86 3.14 -5.84
N PRO A 167 2.51 3.21 -5.71
CA PRO A 167 1.92 3.92 -4.59
C PRO A 167 2.10 3.12 -3.30
N GLU A 168 2.51 3.81 -2.26
CA GLU A 168 2.60 3.27 -0.92
C GLU A 168 1.83 4.13 0.09
N THR A 169 1.61 3.59 1.27
CA THR A 169 0.80 4.24 2.30
C THR A 169 1.52 4.19 3.63
N THR A 170 1.49 5.30 4.36
CA THR A 170 1.93 5.37 5.75
C THR A 170 1.01 6.31 6.54
N PHE A 171 1.09 6.26 7.86
CA PHE A 171 0.38 7.21 8.72
C PHE A 171 1.31 8.33 9.14
N ASP A 172 0.97 9.56 8.77
CA ASP A 172 1.67 10.76 9.25
C ASP A 172 1.14 11.11 10.64
N GLU A 173 1.92 10.79 11.66
CA GLU A 173 1.53 11.00 13.07
C GLU A 173 1.40 12.48 13.42
N GLU A 174 2.18 13.37 12.80
CA GLU A 174 2.12 14.81 13.04
C GLU A 174 0.84 15.41 12.45
N ALA A 175 0.46 14.99 11.24
CA ALA A 175 -0.77 15.41 10.59
C ALA A 175 -2.00 14.66 11.11
N GLY A 176 -1.82 13.50 11.75
CA GLY A 176 -2.91 12.61 12.17
C GLY A 176 -3.69 12.03 11.00
N LYS A 177 -3.04 11.78 9.85
CA LYS A 177 -3.68 11.39 8.59
C LYS A 177 -2.94 10.26 7.88
N LEU A 178 -3.69 9.49 7.11
CA LEU A 178 -3.10 8.59 6.11
C LEU A 178 -2.50 9.41 4.97
N MET A 179 -1.27 9.08 4.64
CA MET A 179 -0.50 9.65 3.56
C MET A 179 -0.25 8.56 2.51
N ILE A 180 -0.64 8.83 1.27
CA ILE A 180 -0.21 8.06 0.11
C ILE A 180 0.97 8.78 -0.54
N TYR A 181 1.97 8.03 -0.96
CA TYR A 181 3.10 8.57 -1.71
C TYR A 181 3.40 7.65 -2.90
N PHE A 182 3.92 8.22 -3.96
CA PHE A 182 4.06 7.54 -5.24
C PHE A 182 5.09 8.20 -6.13
N THR A 183 5.61 7.45 -7.07
CA THR A 183 6.46 7.96 -8.14
C THR A 183 5.63 8.71 -9.18
N MET A 184 6.06 9.88 -9.58
CA MET A 184 5.44 10.63 -10.68
C MET A 184 6.50 11.37 -11.51
N ARG A 185 6.24 11.49 -12.80
CA ARG A 185 6.97 12.39 -13.71
C ARG A 185 5.99 13.15 -14.59
N HIS A 186 6.37 14.33 -15.05
CA HIS A 186 5.71 15.00 -16.13
C HIS A 186 6.31 14.55 -17.46
N HIS A 187 5.46 14.24 -18.40
CA HIS A 187 5.90 13.77 -19.72
C HIS A 187 6.99 12.69 -19.62
N THR A 188 8.22 12.99 -20.04
CA THR A 188 9.39 12.09 -19.95
C THR A 188 10.49 12.62 -19.03
N ASP A 189 10.18 13.57 -18.16
CA ASP A 189 11.14 14.12 -17.18
C ASP A 189 11.63 13.04 -16.20
N ALA A 190 12.70 13.36 -15.46
CA ALA A 190 13.14 12.52 -14.37
C ALA A 190 12.02 12.40 -13.32
N ALA A 191 11.75 11.17 -12.89
CA ALA A 191 10.72 10.90 -11.90
C ALA A 191 11.13 11.40 -10.52
N LYS A 192 10.14 11.83 -9.75
CA LYS A 192 10.26 12.30 -8.38
C LYS A 192 9.21 11.60 -7.52
N LEU A 193 9.40 11.64 -6.22
CA LEU A 193 8.45 11.12 -5.25
C LEU A 193 7.48 12.23 -4.84
N TYR A 194 6.19 11.93 -4.90
CA TYR A 194 5.11 12.82 -4.49
C TYR A 194 4.32 12.19 -3.36
N TYR A 195 3.63 13.01 -2.57
CA TYR A 195 2.71 12.56 -1.54
C TYR A 195 1.43 13.38 -1.54
N ALA A 196 0.37 12.80 -1.02
CA ALA A 196 -0.88 13.47 -0.70
C ALA A 196 -1.54 12.80 0.51
N TYR A 197 -2.40 13.52 1.22
CA TYR A 197 -3.26 12.91 2.22
C TYR A 197 -4.51 12.33 1.56
N VAL A 198 -4.98 11.23 2.11
CA VAL A 198 -6.20 10.54 1.67
C VAL A 198 -7.24 10.57 2.79
N ASN A 199 -8.50 10.49 2.41
CA ASN A 199 -9.60 10.43 3.37
C ASN A 199 -9.68 9.08 4.09
N ASP A 200 -10.47 9.02 5.17
CA ASP A 200 -10.64 7.82 5.99
C ASP A 200 -11.21 6.63 5.21
N ASP A 201 -12.02 6.85 4.17
CA ASP A 201 -12.56 5.79 3.31
C ASP A 201 -11.54 5.24 2.31
N PHE A 202 -10.38 5.89 2.17
CA PHE A 202 -9.30 5.54 1.23
C PHE A 202 -9.78 5.54 -0.24
N ASP A 203 -10.61 6.49 -0.60
CA ASP A 203 -11.24 6.55 -1.94
C ASP A 203 -10.95 7.84 -2.72
N ARG A 204 -10.33 8.84 -2.09
CA ARG A 204 -9.96 10.12 -2.73
C ARG A 204 -8.84 10.82 -1.98
N LEU A 205 -8.13 11.69 -2.69
CA LEU A 205 -7.19 12.62 -2.07
C LEU A 205 -7.93 13.76 -1.35
N GLU A 206 -7.40 14.14 -0.19
CA GLU A 206 -7.82 15.34 0.56
C GLU A 206 -6.88 16.52 0.34
N SER A 207 -5.72 16.28 -0.23
CA SER A 207 -4.77 17.32 -0.61
C SER A 207 -4.27 17.14 -2.03
N THR A 208 -3.91 18.23 -2.68
CA THR A 208 -3.17 18.18 -3.95
C THR A 208 -1.80 17.53 -3.71
N PRO A 209 -1.36 16.60 -4.58
CA PRO A 209 -0.04 16.01 -4.44
C PRO A 209 1.08 17.05 -4.43
N GLN A 210 2.05 16.84 -3.55
CA GLN A 210 3.24 17.69 -3.36
C GLN A 210 4.50 16.84 -3.47
N ILE A 211 5.64 17.45 -3.78
CA ILE A 211 6.92 16.76 -3.80
C ILE A 211 7.25 16.29 -2.39
N LEU A 212 7.47 15.00 -2.25
CA LEU A 212 7.98 14.35 -1.04
C LEU A 212 9.50 14.38 -1.03
N PHE A 213 10.09 13.99 -2.15
CA PHE A 213 11.53 13.92 -2.34
C PHE A 213 11.89 13.98 -3.83
N GLU A 214 12.99 14.63 -4.12
CA GLU A 214 13.67 14.63 -5.41
C GLU A 214 15.17 14.37 -5.18
N TYR A 215 15.79 13.69 -6.10
CA TYR A 215 17.23 13.46 -6.02
C TYR A 215 18.00 14.80 -6.10
N PRO A 216 19.14 14.96 -5.41
CA PRO A 216 19.90 16.22 -5.42
C PRO A 216 20.31 16.72 -6.81
N ASP A 217 20.53 15.83 -7.78
CA ASP A 217 20.60 16.17 -9.20
C ASP A 217 19.22 15.93 -9.84
N GLU A 218 18.53 16.98 -10.21
CA GLU A 218 17.18 16.96 -10.76
C GLU A 218 17.00 16.12 -12.03
N LYS A 219 18.10 15.73 -12.69
CA LYS A 219 18.11 14.87 -13.87
C LYS A 219 18.11 13.39 -13.54
N ILE A 220 18.35 13.05 -12.29
CA ILE A 220 18.38 11.66 -11.82
C ILE A 220 17.01 11.29 -11.28
N THR A 221 16.46 10.20 -11.79
CA THR A 221 15.20 9.63 -11.33
C THR A 221 15.33 9.09 -9.92
N ALA A 222 14.36 9.45 -9.06
CA ALA A 222 14.05 8.80 -7.78
C ALA A 222 12.65 8.19 -7.88
N LEU A 223 12.52 6.91 -7.57
CA LEU A 223 11.24 6.19 -7.69
C LEU A 223 11.11 5.09 -6.61
N ASP A 224 9.92 4.49 -6.51
CA ASP A 224 9.61 3.32 -5.69
C ASP A 224 10.09 3.47 -4.25
N ALA A 225 9.54 4.43 -3.52
CA ALA A 225 9.94 4.65 -2.14
C ALA A 225 9.16 3.77 -1.17
N ASP A 226 9.84 3.25 -0.14
CA ASP A 226 9.24 2.68 1.07
C ASP A 226 9.66 3.50 2.29
N ILE A 227 8.69 3.92 3.09
CA ILE A 227 8.93 4.71 4.31
C ILE A 227 8.63 3.87 5.54
N THR A 228 9.64 3.59 6.34
CA THR A 228 9.49 2.94 7.63
C THR A 228 9.88 3.87 8.78
N LYS A 229 9.07 3.91 9.85
CA LYS A 229 9.39 4.67 11.07
C LYS A 229 10.16 3.80 12.02
N VAL A 230 11.33 4.27 12.44
CA VAL A 230 12.20 3.60 13.42
C VAL A 230 12.62 4.60 14.50
N GLY A 231 12.11 4.40 15.70
CA GLY A 231 12.24 5.37 16.78
C GLY A 231 11.57 6.69 16.42
N ASP A 232 12.33 7.77 16.44
CA ASP A 232 11.89 9.13 16.10
C ASP A 232 12.19 9.53 14.64
N LYS A 233 12.71 8.60 13.82
CA LYS A 233 13.12 8.88 12.44
C LYS A 233 12.25 8.12 11.44
N TYR A 234 11.97 8.78 10.31
CA TYR A 234 11.42 8.17 9.10
C TYR A 234 12.59 7.83 8.16
N ARG A 235 12.70 6.57 7.81
CA ARG A 235 13.71 6.06 6.88
C ARG A 235 13.02 5.70 5.58
N MET A 236 13.40 6.38 4.53
CA MET A 236 12.89 6.15 3.18
C MET A 236 13.96 5.41 2.38
N PHE A 237 13.64 4.21 1.95
CA PHE A 237 14.41 3.51 0.92
C PHE A 237 13.76 3.80 -0.42
N TYR A 238 14.55 4.03 -1.44
CA TYR A 238 14.04 4.38 -2.77
C TYR A 238 15.05 3.98 -3.84
N VAL A 239 14.56 3.84 -5.07
CA VAL A 239 15.40 3.55 -6.22
C VAL A 239 15.99 4.83 -6.77
N SER A 240 17.28 4.82 -7.09
CA SER A 240 17.97 5.88 -7.81
C SER A 240 18.54 5.36 -9.12
N HIS A 241 18.42 6.15 -10.19
CA HIS A 241 19.10 5.90 -11.46
C HIS A 241 20.44 6.65 -11.57
N ASP A 242 21.14 6.79 -10.45
CA ASP A 242 22.49 7.31 -10.38
C ASP A 242 23.50 6.18 -10.70
N GLY A 243 23.62 5.82 -11.98
CA GLY A 243 24.38 4.66 -12.44
C GLY A 243 23.46 3.46 -12.77
N VAL A 244 23.82 2.26 -12.32
CA VAL A 244 22.91 1.11 -12.34
C VAL A 244 21.81 1.36 -11.32
N ALA A 245 20.55 1.16 -11.73
CA ALA A 245 19.41 1.37 -10.82
C ALA A 245 19.57 0.48 -9.57
N GLY A 246 19.40 1.07 -8.41
CA GLY A 246 19.56 0.38 -7.12
C GLY A 246 19.02 1.19 -5.95
N ILE A 247 19.12 0.60 -4.76
CA ILE A 247 18.48 1.09 -3.56
C ILE A 247 19.38 2.07 -2.81
N LYS A 248 18.82 3.24 -2.54
CA LYS A 248 19.41 4.28 -1.66
C LYS A 248 18.52 4.54 -0.45
N GLN A 249 19.03 5.29 0.51
CA GLN A 249 18.30 5.69 1.71
C GLN A 249 18.28 7.22 1.84
N ALA A 250 17.19 7.73 2.37
CA ALA A 250 17.11 9.10 2.90
C ALA A 250 16.42 9.09 4.26
N VAL A 251 16.75 10.02 5.14
CA VAL A 251 16.25 10.04 6.54
C VAL A 251 15.66 11.39 6.87
N SER A 252 14.54 11.41 7.57
CA SER A 252 13.85 12.61 8.01
C SER A 252 13.29 12.47 9.44
N ASP A 253 12.99 13.61 10.05
CA ASP A 253 12.20 13.71 11.29
C ASP A 253 10.69 13.72 11.02
N ARG A 254 10.26 13.82 9.76
CA ARG A 254 8.85 13.92 9.35
C ARG A 254 8.55 12.92 8.25
N ALA A 255 7.31 12.42 8.23
CA ALA A 255 6.85 11.51 7.19
C ALA A 255 6.79 12.19 5.81
N ASN A 256 6.36 13.43 5.76
CA ASN A 256 5.94 14.17 4.57
C ASN A 256 7.03 15.09 3.96
N GLY A 257 8.31 14.87 4.27
CA GLY A 257 9.40 15.65 3.67
C GLY A 257 10.59 15.86 4.59
N GLY A 258 11.55 16.70 4.13
CA GLY A 258 12.77 16.99 4.89
C GLY A 258 13.80 15.86 4.88
N TYR A 259 13.70 14.95 3.93
CA TYR A 259 14.60 13.81 3.80
C TYR A 259 16.02 14.24 3.43
N THR A 260 16.98 13.77 4.21
CA THR A 260 18.40 13.95 3.93
C THR A 260 18.92 12.74 3.17
N PHE A 261 19.44 12.98 2.00
CA PHE A 261 20.00 11.98 1.09
C PHE A 261 21.26 11.30 1.66
N ASP A 262 21.36 9.97 1.48
CA ASP A 262 22.56 9.18 1.69
C ASP A 262 23.08 8.65 0.33
N PRO A 263 24.32 8.93 -0.06
CA PRO A 263 24.84 8.51 -1.37
C PRO A 263 25.15 7.01 -1.50
N ARG A 264 25.14 6.25 -0.40
CA ARG A 264 25.47 4.83 -0.40
C ARG A 264 24.41 4.00 -1.11
N TRP A 265 24.82 2.86 -1.64
CA TRP A 265 23.96 1.80 -2.12
C TRP A 265 23.66 0.84 -0.97
N TYR A 266 22.43 0.35 -0.90
CA TYR A 266 21.94 -0.52 0.15
C TYR A 266 21.59 -1.92 -0.32
N ASP A 267 21.48 -2.13 -1.62
CA ASP A 267 21.46 -3.48 -2.22
C ASP A 267 22.87 -3.90 -2.61
N PRO A 268 23.23 -5.20 -2.46
CA PRO A 268 24.54 -5.73 -2.83
C PRO A 268 24.58 -6.27 -4.27
N GLU A 269 23.53 -6.09 -5.05
CA GLU A 269 23.35 -6.74 -6.34
C GLU A 269 24.13 -6.03 -7.45
N PRO A 270 24.76 -6.80 -8.38
CA PRO A 270 25.45 -6.20 -9.52
C PRO A 270 24.51 -5.75 -10.65
N GLN A 271 23.28 -6.23 -10.66
CA GLN A 271 22.21 -5.88 -11.62
C GLN A 271 21.26 -4.84 -11.05
N ALA A 272 20.42 -4.29 -11.94
CA ALA A 272 19.44 -3.32 -11.54
C ALA A 272 18.40 -3.91 -10.57
N CYS A 273 18.13 -3.13 -9.50
CA CYS A 273 17.13 -3.42 -8.48
C CYS A 273 16.13 -2.29 -8.36
N GLU A 274 14.91 -2.61 -7.94
CA GLU A 274 13.81 -1.67 -7.71
C GLU A 274 13.00 -2.09 -6.48
N ALA A 275 11.94 -1.34 -6.16
CA ALA A 275 10.90 -1.73 -5.21
C ALA A 275 11.43 -2.13 -3.83
N PRO A 276 12.14 -1.27 -3.12
CA PRO A 276 12.51 -1.56 -1.74
C PRO A 276 11.27 -1.67 -0.86
N ASN A 277 11.30 -2.59 0.10
CA ASN A 277 10.33 -2.66 1.18
C ASN A 277 11.01 -3.11 2.47
N VAL A 278 10.69 -2.44 3.58
CA VAL A 278 11.32 -2.71 4.88
C VAL A 278 10.29 -3.19 5.88
N TRP A 279 10.57 -4.33 6.52
CA TRP A 279 9.75 -4.88 7.58
C TRP A 279 10.59 -5.39 8.75
N LYS A 280 10.04 -5.27 9.97
CA LYS A 280 10.68 -5.74 11.19
C LYS A 280 10.48 -7.24 11.37
N ARG A 281 11.45 -7.96 11.91
CA ARG A 281 11.25 -9.33 12.36
C ARG A 281 10.43 -9.35 13.64
N ILE A 282 9.43 -10.21 13.70
CA ILE A 282 8.55 -10.35 14.87
C ILE A 282 9.39 -10.79 16.07
N GLY A 283 9.34 -10.01 17.16
CA GLY A 283 10.05 -10.29 18.40
C GLY A 283 11.57 -10.02 18.37
N GLU A 284 12.09 -9.40 17.31
CA GLU A 284 13.50 -9.06 17.19
C GLU A 284 13.69 -7.57 16.89
N GLU A 285 14.81 -6.99 17.32
CA GLU A 285 15.25 -5.65 16.90
C GLU A 285 16.08 -5.76 15.62
N LYS A 286 15.44 -6.29 14.58
CA LYS A 286 16.00 -6.50 13.25
C LYS A 286 15.01 -6.15 12.16
N TRP A 287 15.51 -5.60 11.08
CA TRP A 287 14.73 -5.22 9.91
C TRP A 287 15.28 -5.91 8.67
N VAL A 288 14.39 -6.32 7.81
CA VAL A 288 14.71 -6.88 6.49
C VAL A 288 14.41 -5.82 5.44
N LEU A 289 15.38 -5.52 4.60
CA LEU A 289 15.22 -4.79 3.36
C LEU A 289 15.06 -5.82 2.24
N MET A 290 13.88 -5.85 1.63
CA MET A 290 13.56 -6.60 0.41
C MET A 290 13.63 -5.67 -0.79
N TYR A 291 14.02 -6.18 -1.95
CA TYR A 291 14.05 -5.44 -3.21
C TYR A 291 13.87 -6.38 -4.41
N ASP A 292 13.37 -5.88 -5.52
CA ASP A 292 13.15 -6.63 -6.76
C ASP A 292 14.39 -6.55 -7.65
N CYS A 293 15.02 -7.69 -7.93
CA CYS A 293 16.15 -7.82 -8.83
C CYS A 293 15.65 -8.00 -10.28
N TYR A 294 15.16 -6.90 -10.87
CA TYR A 294 14.57 -6.93 -12.20
C TYR A 294 15.59 -6.97 -13.35
N GLY A 295 16.84 -6.62 -13.10
CA GLY A 295 17.90 -6.59 -14.10
C GLY A 295 18.43 -7.98 -14.52
N GLN A 296 17.67 -9.05 -14.27
CA GLN A 296 18.01 -10.44 -14.61
C GLN A 296 16.85 -11.12 -15.35
N SER A 297 17.15 -12.23 -16.07
CA SER A 297 16.18 -12.88 -16.96
C SER A 297 14.99 -13.54 -16.24
N VAL A 298 15.19 -13.99 -15.00
CA VAL A 298 14.13 -14.47 -14.11
C VAL A 298 14.10 -13.51 -12.94
N HIS A 299 13.07 -12.70 -12.84
CA HIS A 299 12.89 -11.74 -11.75
C HIS A 299 12.87 -12.48 -10.42
N ASN A 300 13.40 -11.86 -9.38
CA ASN A 300 13.45 -12.43 -8.05
C ASN A 300 13.58 -11.34 -7.01
N PHE A 301 13.18 -11.61 -5.77
CA PHE A 301 13.47 -10.72 -4.66
C PHE A 301 14.83 -11.04 -4.04
N GLY A 302 15.60 -9.98 -3.77
CA GLY A 302 16.80 -9.99 -2.96
C GLY A 302 16.50 -9.45 -1.55
N PHE A 303 17.33 -9.83 -0.59
CA PHE A 303 17.11 -9.51 0.82
C PHE A 303 18.40 -9.15 1.52
N SER A 304 18.34 -8.14 2.36
CA SER A 304 19.38 -7.78 3.32
C SER A 304 18.77 -7.58 4.71
N GLU A 305 19.53 -7.76 5.77
CA GLU A 305 19.07 -7.63 7.15
C GLU A 305 19.95 -6.64 7.92
N THR A 306 19.34 -5.85 8.78
CA THR A 306 20.04 -4.82 9.55
C THR A 306 19.48 -4.68 10.98
N THR A 307 20.30 -4.21 11.90
CA THR A 307 19.90 -3.79 13.25
C THR A 307 20.10 -2.29 13.49
N ASP A 308 20.79 -1.59 12.58
CA ASP A 308 21.21 -0.20 12.76
C ASP A 308 20.93 0.72 11.56
N PHE A 309 20.43 0.16 10.45
CA PHE A 309 20.19 0.85 9.18
C PHE A 309 21.43 1.49 8.54
N VAL A 310 22.60 1.04 8.97
CA VAL A 310 23.92 1.45 8.45
C VAL A 310 24.63 0.27 7.83
N ASN A 311 24.63 -0.86 8.52
CA ASN A 311 25.25 -2.11 8.11
C ASN A 311 24.17 -3.12 7.73
N PHE A 312 24.23 -3.62 6.51
CA PHE A 312 23.30 -4.60 5.98
C PHE A 312 24.02 -5.91 5.68
N GLN A 313 23.50 -7.01 6.23
CA GLN A 313 23.94 -8.35 5.93
C GLN A 313 23.13 -8.91 4.76
N ASN A 314 23.79 -9.26 3.66
CA ASN A 314 23.14 -9.92 2.52
C ASN A 314 22.61 -11.31 2.93
N LEU A 315 21.31 -11.55 2.67
CA LEU A 315 20.63 -12.84 2.88
C LEU A 315 20.48 -13.63 1.56
N GLY A 316 20.87 -13.03 0.44
CA GLY A 316 20.70 -13.58 -0.91
C GLY A 316 19.28 -13.42 -1.43
N GLN A 317 19.05 -13.92 -2.64
CA GLN A 317 17.75 -13.91 -3.29
C GLN A 317 16.91 -15.12 -2.85
N PHE A 318 15.60 -15.10 -3.13
CA PHE A 318 14.76 -16.29 -2.90
C PHE A 318 15.33 -17.52 -3.57
N ASN A 319 15.40 -18.61 -2.83
CA ASN A 319 15.91 -19.93 -3.22
C ASN A 319 17.42 -19.97 -3.58
N GLN A 320 18.12 -18.83 -3.51
CA GLN A 320 19.57 -18.74 -3.68
C GLN A 320 20.30 -18.43 -2.36
N GLY A 321 19.58 -17.91 -1.37
CA GLY A 321 20.06 -17.62 -0.02
C GLY A 321 19.26 -18.35 1.05
N ILE A 322 19.10 -17.71 2.21
CA ILE A 322 18.33 -18.22 3.35
C ILE A 322 16.82 -18.11 3.10
N MET A 323 16.37 -17.11 2.34
CA MET A 323 14.97 -16.87 2.02
C MET A 323 14.44 -17.88 1.01
N LYS A 324 13.22 -18.39 1.19
CA LYS A 324 12.64 -19.46 0.38
C LYS A 324 11.21 -19.12 -0.08
N THR A 325 10.88 -19.61 -1.28
CA THR A 325 9.49 -19.76 -1.74
C THR A 325 9.16 -21.24 -1.92
N THR A 326 7.90 -21.63 -1.80
CA THR A 326 7.48 -23.03 -1.95
C THR A 326 6.73 -23.30 -3.25
N ASN A 327 5.86 -22.38 -3.70
CA ASN A 327 4.91 -22.60 -4.80
C ASN A 327 4.72 -21.39 -5.72
N PHE A 328 5.64 -20.42 -5.72
CA PHE A 328 5.63 -19.31 -6.67
C PHE A 328 7.03 -18.92 -7.11
N THR A 329 7.13 -18.27 -8.25
CA THR A 329 8.38 -17.79 -8.88
C THR A 329 8.17 -16.42 -9.50
N SER A 330 9.25 -15.72 -9.81
CA SER A 330 9.24 -14.42 -10.49
C SER A 330 8.31 -13.38 -9.85
N PRO A 331 8.30 -13.24 -8.51
CA PRO A 331 7.54 -12.17 -7.89
C PRO A 331 8.13 -10.81 -8.31
N LYS A 332 7.24 -9.83 -8.46
CA LYS A 332 7.61 -8.46 -8.76
C LYS A 332 7.01 -7.52 -7.73
N HIS A 333 7.82 -6.53 -7.33
CA HIS A 333 7.45 -5.40 -6.52
C HIS A 333 6.44 -5.78 -5.42
N GLY A 334 6.93 -6.08 -4.22
CA GLY A 334 6.09 -6.56 -3.13
C GLY A 334 6.28 -5.77 -1.84
N ALA A 335 5.34 -5.96 -0.93
CA ALA A 335 5.39 -5.40 0.42
C ALA A 335 4.99 -6.45 1.46
N VAL A 336 5.53 -6.32 2.67
CA VAL A 336 5.32 -7.28 3.77
C VAL A 336 4.74 -6.56 4.98
N ILE A 337 3.68 -7.14 5.55
CA ILE A 337 3.13 -6.73 6.85
C ILE A 337 3.07 -7.90 7.82
N HIS A 338 2.93 -7.58 9.10
CA HIS A 338 2.68 -8.58 10.14
C HIS A 338 1.20 -8.93 10.24
N LEU A 339 0.90 -10.18 10.56
CA LEU A 339 -0.44 -10.68 10.85
C LEU A 339 -0.55 -11.27 12.23
N THR A 340 -1.73 -11.12 12.85
CA THR A 340 -2.13 -11.91 14.00
C THR A 340 -2.48 -13.34 13.57
N LYS A 341 -2.50 -14.27 14.52
CA LYS A 341 -2.95 -15.64 14.24
C LYS A 341 -4.36 -15.69 13.64
N ALA A 342 -5.29 -14.89 14.17
CA ALA A 342 -6.67 -14.87 13.69
C ALA A 342 -6.81 -14.38 12.23
N GLU A 343 -6.00 -13.41 11.81
CA GLU A 343 -5.96 -12.94 10.44
C GLU A 343 -5.35 -13.98 9.50
N THR A 344 -4.27 -14.62 9.93
CA THR A 344 -3.63 -15.72 9.20
C THR A 344 -4.59 -16.89 8.99
N ASP A 345 -5.27 -17.34 10.05
CA ASP A 345 -6.24 -18.44 9.99
C ASP A 345 -7.38 -18.12 8.99
N LYS A 346 -7.91 -16.88 8.99
CA LYS A 346 -8.95 -16.45 8.03
C LYS A 346 -8.47 -16.48 6.58
N LEU A 347 -7.25 -16.03 6.32
CA LEU A 347 -6.70 -16.07 4.97
C LEU A 347 -6.53 -17.51 4.49
N ILE A 348 -6.01 -18.40 5.34
CA ILE A 348 -5.86 -19.83 5.02
C ILE A 348 -7.23 -20.49 4.82
N GLU A 349 -8.22 -20.19 5.66
CA GLU A 349 -9.59 -20.71 5.50
C GLU A 349 -10.20 -20.29 4.16
N LYS A 350 -9.95 -19.04 3.76
CA LYS A 350 -10.53 -18.48 2.53
C LYS A 350 -9.85 -18.97 1.25
N TRP A 351 -8.53 -19.05 1.26
CA TRP A 351 -7.73 -19.22 0.04
C TRP A 351 -6.92 -20.52 -0.02
N GLY A 352 -6.77 -21.23 1.12
CA GLY A 352 -5.84 -22.34 1.21
C GLY A 352 -4.37 -21.87 1.32
N LEU A 353 -3.49 -22.79 1.69
CA LEU A 353 -2.04 -22.56 1.77
C LEU A 353 -1.30 -23.75 1.13
#